data_6448f86b1b976cb1df79f4cc9957211d
#
_entry.id   6448f86b1b976cb1df79f4cc9957211d
#
_cell.length_a   1.000
_cell.length_b   1.000
_cell.length_c   1.000
_cell.angle_alpha   90.00
_cell.angle_beta   90.00
_cell.angle_gamma   90.00
#
_symmetry.space_group_name_H-M   'P 1'
#
loop_
_entity.id
_entity.type
_entity.pdbx_description
1 polymer ?
#
loop_
_entity_poly.entity_id
_entity_poly.type
_entity_poly.pdbx_seq_one_letter_code
_entity_poly.pdbx_strand_id
1 'polypeptide(L)'
;VNARAPRDSVPDRVEVVLVPLDGSPFSGRAVPVAARLSGKLDAGIMLFSAVRSEDDVRARAAELDEVLPPCLAPVQRKVVVSTDPAGAIHEQLRELGRDRTLVCMASHGRNRSAALMGSVATEVVARGHDPLVVVGPHPDEHPGGHGVMVAVDESPASAALLPIGLGWARLVEEPLTVTTVAEPVPPPVRPDHPARRRFGPDGDVEMFLDSLVAPHRQQEHKVEVLALYDPISPASGLEVYLRDNPATLVVVASHARTGPTRIVCGSEAAAIVRRSPSPVLVVPRPDAR
;
A
#
# COMPACT_ATOMS: atom_id res chain seq x y z
N VAL A 1 -14.54 11.00 17.68
CA VAL A 1 -13.46 10.77 16.71
C VAL A 1 -14.13 10.75 15.35
N ASN A 2 -14.02 11.83 14.57
CA ASN A 2 -14.64 11.92 13.25
C ASN A 2 -13.93 10.93 12.32
N ALA A 3 -14.67 9.95 11.80
CA ALA A 3 -14.19 9.11 10.70
C ALA A 3 -13.97 10.01 9.46
N ARG A 4 -12.76 10.01 8.93
CA ARG A 4 -12.36 10.79 7.77
C ARG A 4 -13.11 10.28 6.54
N ALA A 5 -13.64 11.17 5.70
CA ALA A 5 -14.27 10.76 4.45
C ALA A 5 -13.24 10.12 3.48
N PRO A 6 -13.66 9.25 2.53
CA PRO A 6 -12.72 8.58 1.60
C PRO A 6 -11.82 9.55 0.82
N ARG A 7 -12.28 10.76 0.54
CA ARG A 7 -11.47 11.83 -0.09
C ARG A 7 -10.33 12.32 0.79
N ASP A 8 -10.45 12.17 2.11
CA ASP A 8 -9.41 12.59 3.06
C ASP A 8 -8.22 11.61 3.13
N SER A 9 -8.28 10.48 2.41
CA SER A 9 -7.20 9.50 2.30
C SER A 9 -6.18 9.84 1.20
N VAL A 10 -6.43 10.90 0.43
CA VAL A 10 -5.50 11.43 -0.58
C VAL A 10 -5.09 12.83 -0.13
N PRO A 11 -3.82 13.08 0.14
CA PRO A 11 -3.34 14.42 0.43
C PRO A 11 -3.43 15.32 -0.81
N ASP A 12 -3.62 16.61 -0.62
CA ASP A 12 -3.51 17.58 -1.72
C ASP A 12 -2.08 17.63 -2.26
N ARG A 13 -1.10 17.44 -1.37
CA ARG A 13 0.33 17.37 -1.66
C ARG A 13 1.03 16.53 -0.61
N VAL A 14 2.02 15.75 -1.03
CA VAL A 14 2.98 15.12 -0.11
C VAL A 14 4.22 16.00 -0.04
N GLU A 15 4.60 16.42 1.16
CA GLU A 15 5.82 17.22 1.38
C GLU A 15 6.97 16.36 1.91
N VAL A 16 6.65 15.27 2.62
CA VAL A 16 7.64 14.38 3.23
C VAL A 16 7.25 12.92 3.06
N VAL A 17 8.20 12.11 2.64
CA VAL A 17 8.13 10.64 2.73
C VAL A 17 8.86 10.21 3.98
N LEU A 18 8.12 9.76 5.00
CA LEU A 18 8.66 9.26 6.27
C LEU A 18 9.01 7.78 6.12
N VAL A 19 10.27 7.43 6.38
CA VAL A 19 10.80 6.07 6.22
C VAL A 19 11.26 5.52 7.58
N PRO A 20 10.42 4.74 8.27
CA PRO A 20 10.80 4.07 9.51
C PRO A 20 11.80 2.93 9.26
N LEU A 21 12.93 2.95 9.96
CA LEU A 21 14.02 1.99 9.85
C LEU A 21 14.39 1.42 11.23
N ASP A 22 14.54 0.10 11.32
CA ASP A 22 14.96 -0.58 12.55
C ASP A 22 16.44 -1.04 12.51
N GLY A 23 17.18 -0.64 11.45
CA GLY A 23 18.56 -1.01 11.20
C GLY A 23 18.74 -2.43 10.65
N SER A 24 17.66 -3.13 10.30
CA SER A 24 17.76 -4.39 9.58
C SER A 24 17.91 -4.15 8.07
N PRO A 25 18.57 -5.06 7.34
CA PRO A 25 18.60 -5.00 5.87
C PRO A 25 17.20 -5.01 5.25
N PHE A 26 16.23 -5.60 5.94
CA PHE A 26 14.83 -5.62 5.49
C PHE A 26 14.16 -4.24 5.53
N SER A 27 14.31 -3.52 6.65
CA SER A 27 13.75 -2.17 6.73
C SER A 27 14.39 -1.24 5.70
N GLY A 28 15.68 -1.43 5.40
CA GLY A 28 16.42 -0.68 4.38
C GLY A 28 15.83 -0.80 2.97
N ARG A 29 15.08 -1.87 2.66
CA ARG A 29 14.41 -2.04 1.35
C ARG A 29 13.36 -0.97 1.03
N ALA A 30 12.83 -0.31 2.06
CA ALA A 30 11.90 0.81 1.86
C ALA A 30 12.60 2.07 1.30
N VAL A 31 13.92 2.22 1.51
CA VAL A 31 14.66 3.43 1.13
C VAL A 31 14.66 3.70 -0.37
N PRO A 32 15.01 2.75 -1.27
CA PRO A 32 14.97 3.00 -2.71
C PRO A 32 13.55 3.25 -3.23
N VAL A 33 12.52 2.63 -2.62
CA VAL A 33 11.12 2.88 -2.96
C VAL A 33 10.72 4.31 -2.55
N ALA A 34 11.06 4.71 -1.33
CA ALA A 34 10.81 6.07 -0.83
C ALA A 34 11.51 7.13 -1.69
N ALA A 35 12.75 6.87 -2.14
CA ALA A 35 13.47 7.77 -3.03
C ALA A 35 12.76 7.98 -4.38
N ARG A 36 12.24 6.90 -4.97
CA ARG A 36 11.44 7.00 -6.21
C ARG A 36 10.14 7.77 -6.01
N LEU A 37 9.41 7.45 -4.94
CA LEU A 37 8.16 8.16 -4.62
C LEU A 37 8.42 9.63 -4.31
N SER A 38 9.46 9.94 -3.56
CA SER A 38 9.89 11.31 -3.27
C SER A 38 10.14 12.11 -4.55
N GLY A 39 10.85 11.51 -5.53
CA GLY A 39 11.09 12.16 -6.82
C GLY A 39 9.80 12.41 -7.63
N LYS A 40 8.84 11.47 -7.61
CA LYS A 40 7.54 11.64 -8.30
C LYS A 40 6.62 12.65 -7.61
N LEU A 41 6.72 12.78 -6.29
CA LEU A 41 5.87 13.63 -5.47
C LEU A 41 6.49 15.01 -5.20
N ASP A 42 7.71 15.28 -5.67
CA ASP A 42 8.50 16.46 -5.33
C ASP A 42 8.55 16.67 -3.80
N ALA A 43 8.82 15.60 -3.06
CA ALA A 43 8.79 15.56 -1.61
C ALA A 43 10.18 15.31 -1.01
N GLY A 44 10.44 15.80 0.21
CA GLY A 44 11.61 15.44 0.99
C GLY A 44 11.52 14.03 1.57
N ILE A 45 12.62 13.49 2.06
CA ILE A 45 12.68 12.21 2.77
C ILE A 45 13.07 12.43 4.21
N MET A 46 12.40 11.75 5.14
CA MET A 46 12.83 11.66 6.52
C MET A 46 13.09 10.19 6.89
N LEU A 47 14.37 9.86 7.11
CA LEU A 47 14.75 8.58 7.70
C LEU A 47 14.51 8.65 9.21
N PHE A 48 13.71 7.73 9.73
CA PHE A 48 13.28 7.74 11.12
C PHE A 48 13.61 6.41 11.81
N SER A 49 14.16 6.48 13.02
CA SER A 49 14.41 5.28 13.82
C SER A 49 14.02 5.49 15.27
N ALA A 50 13.44 4.47 15.90
CA ALA A 50 13.24 4.41 17.33
C ALA A 50 14.23 3.41 17.94
N VAL A 51 14.97 3.84 18.95
CA VAL A 51 15.92 3.03 19.74
C VAL A 51 15.45 2.92 21.18
N ARG A 52 15.98 1.94 21.93
CA ARG A 52 15.54 1.71 23.30
C ARG A 52 16.33 2.50 24.35
N SER A 53 17.52 2.94 24.00
CA SER A 53 18.46 3.63 24.90
C SER A 53 19.07 4.85 24.22
N GLU A 54 19.40 5.86 25.00
CA GLU A 54 20.21 7.03 24.58
C GLU A 54 21.58 6.60 24.04
N ASP A 55 22.15 5.54 24.58
CA ASP A 55 23.46 5.01 24.16
C ASP A 55 23.43 4.53 22.69
N ASP A 56 22.27 4.09 22.21
CA ASP A 56 22.09 3.59 20.84
C ASP A 56 21.88 4.72 19.82
N VAL A 57 21.56 5.94 20.24
CA VAL A 57 21.16 7.04 19.35
C VAL A 57 22.27 7.40 18.36
N ARG A 58 23.51 7.54 18.85
CA ARG A 58 24.66 7.92 18.00
C ARG A 58 24.97 6.84 16.96
N ALA A 59 25.00 5.58 17.39
CA ALA A 59 25.26 4.45 16.49
C ALA A 59 24.17 4.34 15.42
N ARG A 60 22.90 4.48 15.83
CA ARG A 60 21.77 4.43 14.90
C ARG A 60 21.78 5.60 13.92
N ALA A 61 22.15 6.80 14.34
CA ALA A 61 22.27 7.95 13.44
C ALA A 61 23.35 7.72 12.37
N ALA A 62 24.49 7.14 12.73
CA ALA A 62 25.54 6.75 11.77
C ALA A 62 25.05 5.70 10.77
N GLU A 63 24.32 4.65 11.22
CA GLU A 63 23.72 3.65 10.33
C GLU A 63 22.72 4.28 9.33
N LEU A 64 21.96 5.30 9.75
CA LEU A 64 21.05 6.01 8.84
C LEU A 64 21.82 6.81 7.78
N ASP A 65 23.03 7.28 8.07
CA ASP A 65 23.88 7.96 7.08
C ASP A 65 24.39 7.00 6.00
N GLU A 66 24.60 5.73 6.33
CA GLU A 66 25.05 4.70 5.38
C GLU A 66 23.99 4.27 4.38
N VAL A 67 22.70 4.41 4.73
CA VAL A 67 21.57 4.01 3.88
C VAL A 67 20.94 5.17 3.11
N LEU A 68 21.62 6.31 3.04
CA LEU A 68 21.11 7.47 2.30
C LEU A 68 20.88 7.13 0.83
N PRO A 69 19.67 7.38 0.31
CA PRO A 69 19.38 7.09 -1.09
C PRO A 69 20.11 8.09 -2.01
N PRO A 70 20.58 7.66 -3.19
CA PRO A 70 21.06 8.56 -4.22
C PRO A 70 19.85 9.30 -4.84
N CYS A 71 19.40 10.38 -4.22
CA CYS A 71 18.29 11.18 -4.71
C CYS A 71 18.62 12.67 -4.62
N LEU A 72 17.95 13.50 -5.43
CA LEU A 72 18.08 14.96 -5.40
C LEU A 72 17.22 15.60 -4.32
N ALA A 73 16.30 14.87 -3.72
CA ALA A 73 15.41 15.35 -2.68
C ALA A 73 16.18 15.61 -1.38
N PRO A 74 15.77 16.61 -0.59
CA PRO A 74 16.30 16.82 0.75
C PRO A 74 16.07 15.59 1.65
N VAL A 75 17.14 15.08 2.27
CA VAL A 75 17.06 13.95 3.20
C VAL A 75 17.36 14.43 4.60
N GLN A 76 16.42 14.20 5.51
CA GLN A 76 16.58 14.43 6.94
C GLN A 76 16.62 13.10 7.69
N ARG A 77 17.21 13.08 8.88
CA ARG A 77 17.21 11.93 9.77
C ARG A 77 16.79 12.31 11.17
N LYS A 78 16.04 11.44 11.82
CA LYS A 78 15.64 11.58 13.22
C LYS A 78 15.72 10.23 13.92
N VAL A 79 16.40 10.18 15.04
CA VAL A 79 16.44 9.03 15.95
C VAL A 79 15.81 9.45 17.27
N VAL A 80 14.90 8.66 17.78
CA VAL A 80 14.21 8.91 19.06
C VAL A 80 14.37 7.73 20.00
N VAL A 81 14.35 7.98 21.29
CA VAL A 81 14.32 6.90 22.30
C VAL A 81 12.85 6.55 22.56
N SER A 82 12.48 5.33 22.26
CA SER A 82 11.12 4.83 22.49
C SER A 82 11.08 3.30 22.56
N THR A 83 10.29 2.77 23.49
CA THR A 83 9.94 1.35 23.57
C THR A 83 8.70 0.99 22.76
N ASP A 84 8.00 2.00 22.22
CA ASP A 84 6.84 1.87 21.33
C ASP A 84 7.17 2.49 19.95
N PRO A 85 7.79 1.73 19.02
CA PRO A 85 8.14 2.27 17.71
C PRO A 85 6.93 2.75 16.90
N ALA A 86 5.79 2.05 16.98
CA ALA A 86 4.58 2.45 16.25
C ALA A 86 4.02 3.77 16.80
N GLY A 87 4.00 3.95 18.12
CA GLY A 87 3.62 5.22 18.74
C GLY A 87 4.57 6.36 18.36
N ALA A 88 5.88 6.12 18.32
CA ALA A 88 6.87 7.10 17.89
C ALA A 88 6.68 7.52 16.42
N ILE A 89 6.33 6.58 15.53
CA ILE A 89 6.00 6.88 14.12
C ILE A 89 4.75 7.77 14.05
N HIS A 90 3.70 7.46 14.80
CA HIS A 90 2.48 8.29 14.83
C HIS A 90 2.71 9.68 15.41
N GLU A 91 3.59 9.80 16.40
CA GLU A 91 4.00 11.09 16.94
C GLU A 91 4.71 11.91 15.87
N GLN A 92 5.66 11.29 15.16
CA GLN A 92 6.39 11.94 14.08
C GLN A 92 5.48 12.37 12.92
N LEU A 93 4.48 11.55 12.56
CA LEU A 93 3.47 11.93 11.58
C LEU A 93 2.67 13.17 12.02
N ARG A 94 2.36 13.27 13.31
CA ARG A 94 1.64 14.42 13.84
C ARG A 94 2.50 15.70 13.81
N GLU A 95 3.80 15.59 14.10
CA GLU A 95 4.73 16.71 14.03
C GLU A 95 4.92 17.22 12.60
N LEU A 96 5.03 16.32 11.63
CA LEU A 96 5.22 16.67 10.21
C LEU A 96 3.93 17.15 9.53
N GLY A 97 2.76 16.81 10.09
CA GLY A 97 1.46 17.01 9.46
C GLY A 97 1.02 15.76 8.70
N ARG A 98 -0.03 15.10 9.20
CA ARG A 98 -0.56 13.83 8.64
C ARG A 98 -1.08 13.96 7.22
N ASP A 99 -1.60 15.14 6.88
CA ASP A 99 -2.22 15.48 5.60
C ASP A 99 -1.20 15.73 4.48
N ARG A 100 0.08 15.79 4.79
CA ARG A 100 1.19 16.05 3.87
C ARG A 100 2.38 15.11 4.03
N THR A 101 2.21 14.05 4.82
CA THR A 101 3.26 13.05 5.05
C THR A 101 2.80 11.67 4.59
N LEU A 102 3.61 11.03 3.75
CA LEU A 102 3.42 9.64 3.35
C LEU A 102 4.39 8.75 4.11
N VAL A 103 3.89 7.73 4.80
CA VAL A 103 4.77 6.72 5.40
C VAL A 103 5.11 5.66 4.34
N CYS A 104 6.40 5.36 4.19
CA CYS A 104 6.89 4.25 3.37
C CYS A 104 7.76 3.33 4.22
N MET A 105 7.33 2.10 4.47
CA MET A 105 8.05 1.17 5.32
C MET A 105 8.05 -0.24 4.77
N ALA A 106 9.04 -1.04 5.16
CA ALA A 106 9.07 -2.45 4.82
C ALA A 106 8.02 -3.24 5.60
N SER A 107 7.48 -4.27 4.98
CA SER A 107 6.48 -5.16 5.58
C SER A 107 7.01 -5.90 6.82
N HIS A 108 8.33 -6.13 6.90
CA HIS A 108 9.02 -6.80 8.01
C HIS A 108 10.26 -6.03 8.43
N GLY A 109 10.67 -6.21 9.69
CA GLY A 109 11.93 -5.72 10.24
C GLY A 109 12.86 -6.88 10.62
N ARG A 110 13.56 -6.76 11.76
CA ARG A 110 14.54 -7.73 12.26
C ARG A 110 13.97 -9.14 12.47
N ASN A 111 12.70 -9.24 12.87
CA ASN A 111 12.06 -10.52 13.12
C ASN A 111 11.28 -10.96 11.90
N ARG A 112 11.80 -11.96 11.19
CA ARG A 112 11.08 -12.74 10.19
C ARG A 112 10.07 -13.65 10.91
N SER A 113 8.92 -13.14 11.28
CA SER A 113 7.83 -14.02 11.68
C SER A 113 7.16 -14.62 10.43
N ALA A 114 6.58 -15.81 10.57
CA ALA A 114 5.67 -16.36 9.56
C ALA A 114 4.40 -15.51 9.37
N ALA A 115 4.28 -14.42 10.15
CA ALA A 115 3.21 -13.46 10.03
C ALA A 115 3.25 -12.77 8.65
N LEU A 116 2.07 -12.46 8.13
CA LEU A 116 1.90 -11.82 6.82
C LEU A 116 2.48 -10.41 6.77
N MET A 117 2.62 -9.75 7.93
CA MET A 117 3.19 -8.42 8.10
C MET A 117 3.84 -8.30 9.49
N GLY A 118 4.93 -7.55 9.62
CA GLY A 118 5.63 -7.33 10.88
C GLY A 118 4.77 -6.60 11.92
N SER A 119 5.10 -6.78 13.20
CA SER A 119 4.33 -6.21 14.32
C SER A 119 4.22 -4.68 14.25
N VAL A 120 5.31 -3.97 13.97
CA VAL A 120 5.32 -2.51 13.88
C VAL A 120 4.45 -2.03 12.70
N ALA A 121 4.61 -2.62 11.50
CA ALA A 121 3.81 -2.28 10.34
C ALA A 121 2.31 -2.56 10.59
N THR A 122 1.99 -3.72 11.17
CA THR A 122 0.62 -4.07 11.57
C THR A 122 0.05 -3.04 12.56
N GLU A 123 0.84 -2.60 13.52
CA GLU A 123 0.40 -1.67 14.56
C GLU A 123 0.29 -0.23 14.04
N VAL A 124 1.16 0.18 13.10
CA VAL A 124 1.03 1.47 12.40
C VAL A 124 -0.28 1.51 11.61
N VAL A 125 -0.61 0.45 10.84
CA VAL A 125 -1.90 0.34 10.15
C VAL A 125 -3.07 0.33 11.13
N ALA A 126 -2.94 -0.40 12.26
CA ALA A 126 -4.03 -0.56 13.21
C ALA A 126 -4.35 0.70 14.02
N ARG A 127 -3.34 1.51 14.33
CA ARG A 127 -3.50 2.76 15.10
C ARG A 127 -3.81 3.97 14.23
N GLY A 128 -3.44 3.91 12.94
CA GLY A 128 -3.57 5.02 11.99
C GLY A 128 -4.83 4.93 11.14
N HIS A 129 -5.22 6.08 10.62
CA HIS A 129 -6.23 6.21 9.57
C HIS A 129 -5.59 6.75 8.28
N ASP A 130 -4.25 6.83 8.26
CA ASP A 130 -3.50 7.41 7.15
C ASP A 130 -3.06 6.30 6.18
N PRO A 131 -3.01 6.58 4.87
CA PRO A 131 -2.45 5.66 3.88
C PRO A 131 -0.99 5.35 4.19
N LEU A 132 -0.61 4.08 4.00
CA LEU A 132 0.72 3.58 4.28
C LEU A 132 1.25 2.80 3.08
N VAL A 133 2.39 3.20 2.54
CA VAL A 133 3.11 2.39 1.55
C VAL A 133 3.90 1.32 2.27
N VAL A 134 3.58 0.07 1.95
CA VAL A 134 4.27 -1.11 2.49
C VAL A 134 5.06 -1.77 1.38
N VAL A 135 6.35 -1.95 1.63
CA VAL A 135 7.29 -2.60 0.71
C VAL A 135 7.41 -4.06 1.11
N GLY A 136 7.06 -4.95 0.19
CA GLY A 136 7.14 -6.40 0.39
C GLY A 136 8.57 -6.93 0.48
N PRO A 137 8.74 -8.25 0.67
CA PRO A 137 10.05 -8.86 0.79
C PRO A 137 10.85 -8.95 -0.52
N HIS A 138 10.22 -8.67 -1.66
CA HIS A 138 10.79 -8.82 -3.01
C HIS A 138 10.78 -7.53 -3.85
N PRO A 139 11.23 -6.36 -3.31
CA PRO A 139 11.17 -5.10 -4.05
C PRO A 139 12.26 -4.94 -5.11
N ASP A 140 13.25 -5.84 -5.14
CA ASP A 140 14.52 -5.61 -5.84
C ASP A 140 14.50 -6.06 -7.32
N GLU A 141 13.44 -6.76 -7.74
CA GLU A 141 13.42 -7.36 -9.08
C GLU A 141 13.07 -6.35 -10.19
N HIS A 142 12.52 -5.16 -9.83
CA HIS A 142 12.11 -4.17 -10.85
C HIS A 142 12.33 -2.71 -10.38
N PRO A 143 13.34 -2.03 -10.90
CA PRO A 143 13.73 -0.68 -10.44
C PRO A 143 12.82 0.48 -10.90
N GLY A 144 11.68 0.24 -11.50
CA GLY A 144 10.84 1.35 -11.96
C GLY A 144 9.46 0.89 -12.45
N GLY A 145 8.47 0.91 -11.55
CA GLY A 145 7.07 0.73 -11.96
C GLY A 145 6.48 1.98 -12.61
N HIS A 146 5.42 1.79 -13.39
CA HIS A 146 4.64 2.86 -14.00
C HIS A 146 3.16 2.64 -13.78
N GLY A 147 2.43 3.70 -13.50
CA GLY A 147 1.00 3.67 -13.22
C GLY A 147 0.65 3.32 -11.77
N VAL A 148 -0.54 3.70 -11.39
CA VAL A 148 -1.18 3.30 -10.13
C VAL A 148 -2.19 2.20 -10.44
N MET A 149 -2.12 1.09 -9.73
CA MET A 149 -3.05 -0.03 -9.88
C MET A 149 -3.96 -0.13 -8.66
N VAL A 150 -5.27 -0.15 -8.85
CA VAL A 150 -6.25 -0.38 -7.79
C VAL A 150 -6.78 -1.80 -7.90
N ALA A 151 -6.53 -2.62 -6.89
CA ALA A 151 -7.07 -3.97 -6.81
C ALA A 151 -8.45 -3.94 -6.13
N VAL A 152 -9.48 -4.37 -6.85
CA VAL A 152 -10.88 -4.35 -6.43
C VAL A 152 -11.48 -5.75 -6.37
N ASP A 153 -12.50 -5.90 -5.55
CA ASP A 153 -13.40 -7.05 -5.51
C ASP A 153 -14.85 -6.57 -5.65
N GLU A 154 -15.83 -7.46 -5.60
CA GLU A 154 -17.25 -7.11 -5.70
C GLU A 154 -17.82 -6.39 -4.46
N SER A 155 -16.99 -6.11 -3.45
CA SER A 155 -17.48 -5.45 -2.24
C SER A 155 -17.75 -3.96 -2.47
N PRO A 156 -18.74 -3.37 -1.77
CA PRO A 156 -18.95 -1.92 -1.82
C PRO A 156 -17.72 -1.08 -1.43
N ALA A 157 -16.81 -1.65 -0.63
CA ALA A 157 -15.56 -1.00 -0.25
C ALA A 157 -14.60 -0.80 -1.41
N SER A 158 -14.65 -1.68 -2.42
CA SER A 158 -13.85 -1.57 -3.63
C SER A 158 -14.20 -0.30 -4.43
N ALA A 159 -15.49 0.04 -4.53
CA ALA A 159 -15.92 1.28 -5.19
C ALA A 159 -15.33 2.53 -4.50
N ALA A 160 -15.17 2.48 -3.17
CA ALA A 160 -14.58 3.59 -2.41
C ALA A 160 -13.07 3.75 -2.61
N LEU A 161 -12.38 2.73 -3.14
CA LEU A 161 -10.95 2.82 -3.48
C LEU A 161 -10.68 3.60 -4.76
N LEU A 162 -11.62 3.65 -5.71
CA LEU A 162 -11.41 4.30 -7.00
C LEU A 162 -11.05 5.79 -6.87
N PRO A 163 -11.82 6.62 -6.13
CA PRO A 163 -11.44 8.02 -5.92
C PRO A 163 -10.06 8.19 -5.29
N ILE A 164 -9.68 7.25 -4.40
CA ILE A 164 -8.37 7.26 -3.74
C ILE A 164 -7.27 6.93 -4.75
N GLY A 165 -7.44 5.83 -5.50
CA GLY A 165 -6.50 5.45 -6.55
C GLY A 165 -6.32 6.55 -7.60
N LEU A 166 -7.41 7.19 -8.02
CA LEU A 166 -7.39 8.30 -8.95
C LEU A 166 -6.65 9.52 -8.39
N GLY A 167 -6.85 9.83 -7.11
CA GLY A 167 -6.12 10.90 -6.43
C GLY A 167 -4.61 10.64 -6.39
N TRP A 168 -4.20 9.42 -6.05
CA TRP A 168 -2.79 9.02 -6.06
C TRP A 168 -2.19 9.00 -7.47
N ALA A 169 -2.95 8.52 -8.48
CA ALA A 169 -2.52 8.54 -9.87
C ALA A 169 -2.24 9.97 -10.38
N ARG A 170 -3.08 10.94 -9.97
CA ARG A 170 -2.86 12.36 -10.24
C ARG A 170 -1.65 12.92 -9.52
N LEU A 171 -1.45 12.57 -8.25
CA LEU A 171 -0.29 13.05 -7.48
C LEU A 171 1.04 12.59 -8.07
N VAL A 172 1.11 11.37 -8.60
CA VAL A 172 2.32 10.83 -9.23
C VAL A 172 2.36 11.08 -10.75
N GLU A 173 1.33 11.73 -11.31
CA GLU A 173 1.18 12.05 -12.76
C GLU A 173 1.26 10.81 -13.66
N GLU A 174 0.61 9.71 -13.24
CA GLU A 174 0.64 8.45 -13.97
C GLU A 174 -0.78 7.87 -14.19
N PRO A 175 -0.98 6.99 -15.18
CA PRO A 175 -2.28 6.40 -15.46
C PRO A 175 -2.78 5.54 -14.30
N LEU A 176 -4.11 5.40 -14.20
CA LEU A 176 -4.78 4.50 -13.28
C LEU A 176 -5.21 3.23 -14.00
N THR A 177 -4.84 2.07 -13.46
CA THR A 177 -5.38 0.76 -13.85
C THR A 177 -6.25 0.21 -12.73
N VAL A 178 -7.51 -0.10 -13.03
CA VAL A 178 -8.41 -0.78 -12.09
C VAL A 178 -8.45 -2.25 -12.45
N THR A 179 -8.09 -3.11 -11.52
CA THR A 179 -7.97 -4.55 -11.76
C THR A 179 -8.74 -5.38 -10.73
N THR A 180 -9.21 -6.51 -11.19
CA THR A 180 -9.68 -7.60 -10.33
C THR A 180 -9.08 -8.91 -10.79
N VAL A 181 -8.96 -9.86 -9.86
CA VAL A 181 -8.50 -11.22 -10.16
C VAL A 181 -9.67 -12.18 -9.96
N ALA A 182 -10.10 -12.78 -11.02
CA ALA A 182 -11.17 -13.79 -11.03
C ALA A 182 -10.61 -15.22 -11.04
N GLU A 183 -11.35 -16.14 -10.47
CA GLU A 183 -11.06 -17.55 -10.66
C GLU A 183 -11.46 -17.93 -12.09
N PRO A 184 -10.60 -18.64 -12.85
CA PRO A 184 -10.99 -19.17 -14.16
C PRO A 184 -12.21 -20.07 -13.98
N VAL A 185 -13.28 -19.79 -14.71
CA VAL A 185 -14.48 -20.66 -14.71
C VAL A 185 -14.13 -21.88 -15.54
N PRO A 186 -14.01 -23.08 -14.98
CA PRO A 186 -13.86 -24.29 -15.78
C PRO A 186 -15.11 -24.44 -16.66
N PRO A 187 -14.98 -24.92 -17.91
CA PRO A 187 -16.14 -25.21 -18.76
C PRO A 187 -17.13 -26.09 -17.97
N PRO A 188 -18.43 -25.82 -18.04
CA PRO A 188 -19.44 -26.49 -17.22
C PRO A 188 -19.41 -27.99 -17.46
N VAL A 189 -18.91 -28.74 -16.49
CA VAL A 189 -18.92 -30.21 -16.49
C VAL A 189 -20.33 -30.75 -16.26
N ARG A 190 -21.24 -29.92 -15.71
CA ARG A 190 -22.69 -30.19 -15.58
C ARG A 190 -23.46 -28.87 -15.55
N PRO A 191 -24.58 -28.76 -16.30
CA PRO A 191 -25.41 -27.55 -16.34
C PRO A 191 -26.05 -27.18 -15.00
N ASP A 192 -26.19 -28.12 -14.07
CA ASP A 192 -26.98 -27.96 -12.84
C ASP A 192 -26.16 -27.67 -11.59
N HIS A 193 -24.84 -27.58 -11.68
CA HIS A 193 -24.05 -27.18 -10.55
C HIS A 193 -24.02 -25.64 -10.49
N PRO A 194 -24.59 -25.03 -9.44
CA PRO A 194 -24.36 -23.61 -9.22
C PRO A 194 -22.87 -23.43 -8.88
N ALA A 195 -22.02 -23.33 -9.90
CA ALA A 195 -20.71 -22.76 -9.74
C ALA A 195 -20.96 -21.42 -9.05
N ARG A 196 -20.43 -21.22 -7.86
CA ARG A 196 -20.46 -19.93 -7.17
C ARG A 196 -19.75 -18.94 -8.08
N ARG A 197 -20.53 -18.33 -8.98
CA ARG A 197 -20.04 -17.27 -9.84
C ARG A 197 -19.72 -16.10 -8.93
N ARG A 198 -18.45 -15.76 -8.84
CA ARG A 198 -17.98 -14.64 -8.03
C ARG A 198 -18.43 -13.31 -8.62
N PHE A 199 -18.83 -13.29 -9.89
CA PHE A 199 -19.26 -12.13 -10.66
C PHE A 199 -20.64 -12.42 -11.27
N GLY A 200 -21.72 -12.18 -10.55
CA GLY A 200 -23.10 -12.23 -10.98
C GLY A 200 -23.53 -13.38 -11.91
N PRO A 201 -24.78 -13.44 -12.36
CA PRO A 201 -25.28 -14.51 -13.22
C PRO A 201 -24.60 -14.55 -14.60
N ASP A 202 -24.08 -13.42 -15.09
CA ASP A 202 -23.48 -13.32 -16.42
C ASP A 202 -21.96 -13.42 -16.42
N GLY A 203 -21.33 -13.44 -15.23
CA GLY A 203 -19.91 -13.77 -15.02
C GLY A 203 -18.90 -12.89 -15.79
N ASP A 204 -19.30 -11.74 -16.28
CA ASP A 204 -18.45 -10.87 -17.07
C ASP A 204 -17.68 -9.91 -16.16
N VAL A 205 -16.42 -10.28 -15.92
CA VAL A 205 -15.47 -9.52 -15.09
C VAL A 205 -15.17 -8.16 -15.71
N GLU A 206 -15.11 -8.10 -17.03
CA GLU A 206 -14.82 -6.86 -17.75
C GLU A 206 -16.01 -5.90 -17.63
N MET A 207 -17.23 -6.38 -17.75
CA MET A 207 -18.44 -5.58 -17.56
C MET A 207 -18.54 -5.05 -16.13
N PHE A 208 -18.18 -5.84 -15.13
CA PHE A 208 -18.09 -5.37 -13.75
C PHE A 208 -17.10 -4.21 -13.61
N LEU A 209 -15.86 -4.37 -14.10
CA LEU A 209 -14.85 -3.32 -14.06
C LEU A 209 -15.29 -2.08 -14.83
N ASP A 210 -15.86 -2.25 -16.02
CA ASP A 210 -16.37 -1.17 -16.83
C ASP A 210 -17.47 -0.38 -16.13
N SER A 211 -18.42 -1.06 -15.49
CA SER A 211 -19.47 -0.41 -14.71
C SER A 211 -18.91 0.38 -13.53
N LEU A 212 -17.86 -0.14 -12.89
CA LEU A 212 -17.23 0.46 -11.73
C LEU A 212 -16.47 1.74 -12.10
N VAL A 213 -15.80 1.77 -13.25
CA VAL A 213 -15.02 2.93 -13.71
C VAL A 213 -15.84 3.95 -14.50
N ALA A 214 -17.03 3.58 -15.01
CA ALA A 214 -17.85 4.45 -15.85
C ALA A 214 -18.08 5.86 -15.28
N PRO A 215 -18.36 6.05 -13.97
CA PRO A 215 -18.52 7.38 -13.38
C PRO A 215 -17.24 8.24 -13.39
N HIS A 216 -16.08 7.62 -13.58
CA HIS A 216 -14.76 8.24 -13.51
C HIS A 216 -14.13 8.49 -14.88
N ARG A 217 -14.67 7.90 -15.96
CA ARG A 217 -14.13 8.06 -17.35
C ARG A 217 -14.24 9.46 -17.93
N GLN A 218 -15.13 10.29 -17.41
CA GLN A 218 -15.31 11.67 -17.85
C GLN A 218 -14.25 12.63 -17.28
N GLN A 219 -13.34 12.15 -16.46
CA GLN A 219 -12.26 12.92 -15.88
C GLN A 219 -11.07 12.92 -16.88
N GLU A 220 -10.30 14.00 -16.93
CA GLU A 220 -9.14 14.15 -17.83
C GLU A 220 -8.03 13.10 -17.61
N HIS A 221 -8.12 12.30 -16.56
CA HIS A 221 -7.11 11.30 -16.20
C HIS A 221 -7.41 9.95 -16.87
N LYS A 222 -6.38 9.35 -17.47
CA LYS A 222 -6.49 8.06 -18.15
C LYS A 222 -6.79 6.93 -17.14
N VAL A 223 -7.93 6.27 -17.30
CA VAL A 223 -8.35 5.11 -16.49
C VAL A 223 -8.51 3.90 -17.38
N GLU A 224 -7.77 2.85 -17.09
CA GLU A 224 -7.81 1.56 -17.79
C GLU A 224 -8.40 0.48 -16.88
N VAL A 225 -8.98 -0.54 -17.46
CA VAL A 225 -9.46 -1.73 -16.75
C VAL A 225 -8.67 -2.96 -17.16
N LEU A 226 -8.43 -3.85 -16.22
CA LEU A 226 -7.67 -5.07 -16.44
C LEU A 226 -8.28 -6.22 -15.65
N ALA A 227 -8.84 -7.21 -16.36
CA ALA A 227 -9.27 -8.46 -15.77
C ALA A 227 -8.10 -9.46 -15.75
N LEU A 228 -7.76 -9.95 -14.57
CA LEU A 228 -6.78 -11.01 -14.37
C LEU A 228 -7.48 -12.29 -13.97
N TYR A 229 -6.88 -13.42 -14.33
CA TYR A 229 -7.41 -14.74 -14.01
C TYR A 229 -6.33 -15.58 -13.34
N ASP A 230 -6.63 -16.11 -12.16
CA ASP A 230 -5.72 -16.96 -11.41
C ASP A 230 -6.49 -18.02 -10.62
N PRO A 231 -6.15 -19.33 -10.73
CA PRO A 231 -6.87 -20.39 -10.04
C PRO A 231 -6.48 -20.54 -8.57
N ILE A 232 -5.46 -19.83 -8.11
CA ILE A 232 -4.89 -19.98 -6.76
C ILE A 232 -5.42 -18.89 -5.83
N SER A 233 -5.18 -17.62 -6.18
CA SER A 233 -5.64 -16.50 -5.36
C SER A 233 -5.44 -15.15 -6.07
N PRO A 234 -6.16 -14.08 -5.66
CA PRO A 234 -5.94 -12.74 -6.16
C PRO A 234 -4.49 -12.26 -5.98
N ALA A 235 -3.87 -12.57 -4.85
CA ALA A 235 -2.47 -12.19 -4.60
C ALA A 235 -1.49 -12.90 -5.55
N SER A 236 -1.79 -14.14 -5.96
CA SER A 236 -0.98 -14.87 -6.95
C SER A 236 -1.11 -14.26 -8.34
N GLY A 237 -2.32 -13.97 -8.78
CA GLY A 237 -2.57 -13.35 -10.09
C GLY A 237 -1.92 -11.98 -10.22
N LEU A 238 -2.00 -11.15 -9.16
CA LEU A 238 -1.31 -9.87 -9.11
C LEU A 238 0.21 -10.03 -9.12
N GLU A 239 0.77 -10.97 -8.36
CA GLU A 239 2.21 -11.26 -8.35
C GLU A 239 2.72 -11.57 -9.75
N VAL A 240 2.07 -12.51 -10.44
CA VAL A 240 2.47 -12.94 -11.80
C VAL A 240 2.42 -11.76 -12.77
N TYR A 241 1.35 -10.98 -12.75
CA TYR A 241 1.21 -9.84 -13.66
C TYR A 241 2.23 -8.74 -13.37
N LEU A 242 2.44 -8.40 -12.09
CA LEU A 242 3.30 -7.30 -11.67
C LEU A 242 4.80 -7.59 -11.85
N ARG A 243 5.20 -8.85 -12.04
CA ARG A 243 6.59 -9.19 -12.40
C ARG A 243 6.99 -8.63 -13.75
N ASP A 244 6.07 -8.70 -14.71
CA ASP A 244 6.32 -8.23 -16.08
C ASP A 244 5.84 -6.78 -16.27
N ASN A 245 4.91 -6.31 -15.43
CA ASN A 245 4.27 -5.00 -15.51
C ASN A 245 4.30 -4.30 -14.15
N PRO A 246 5.47 -3.89 -13.65
CA PRO A 246 5.59 -3.30 -12.33
C PRO A 246 4.84 -1.96 -12.24
N ALA A 247 4.08 -1.77 -11.15
CA ALA A 247 3.37 -0.53 -10.86
C ALA A 247 4.18 0.39 -9.94
N THR A 248 3.97 1.69 -10.05
CA THR A 248 4.49 2.65 -9.07
C THR A 248 3.87 2.42 -7.70
N LEU A 249 2.55 2.17 -7.67
CA LEU A 249 1.79 1.84 -6.46
C LEU A 249 0.68 0.85 -6.78
N VAL A 250 0.50 -0.15 -5.92
CA VAL A 250 -0.69 -1.02 -5.90
C VAL A 250 -1.56 -0.62 -4.72
N VAL A 251 -2.78 -0.15 -4.96
CA VAL A 251 -3.71 0.33 -3.93
C VAL A 251 -4.62 -0.81 -3.50
N VAL A 252 -4.67 -1.07 -2.19
CA VAL A 252 -5.54 -2.08 -1.59
C VAL A 252 -6.23 -1.54 -0.34
N ALA A 253 -7.45 -2.01 -0.04
CA ALA A 253 -8.11 -1.71 1.21
C ALA A 253 -7.63 -2.64 2.33
N SER A 254 -7.36 -2.08 3.51
CA SER A 254 -7.27 -2.90 4.72
C SER A 254 -8.68 -3.26 5.20
N HIS A 255 -8.91 -4.52 5.57
CA HIS A 255 -10.18 -4.91 6.17
C HIS A 255 -10.17 -4.54 7.66
N ALA A 256 -10.96 -3.52 8.04
CA ALA A 256 -11.33 -3.35 9.44
C ALA A 256 -12.35 -4.42 9.81
N ARG A 257 -11.98 -5.41 10.62
CA ARG A 257 -12.98 -6.21 11.33
C ARG A 257 -13.57 -5.35 12.43
N THR A 258 -14.89 -5.12 12.37
CA THR A 258 -15.66 -4.49 13.44
C THR A 258 -15.59 -5.38 14.68
N GLY A 259 -14.88 -4.91 15.71
CA GLY A 259 -14.76 -5.57 17.01
C GLY A 259 -13.72 -4.86 17.88
N PRO A 260 -13.72 -5.03 19.22
CA PRO A 260 -12.78 -4.38 20.13
C PRO A 260 -11.34 -4.86 19.98
N THR A 261 -11.07 -5.80 19.08
CA THR A 261 -9.76 -6.36 18.83
C THR A 261 -9.22 -5.91 17.46
N ARG A 262 -8.27 -4.99 17.50
CA ARG A 262 -7.25 -4.64 16.50
C ARG A 262 -7.68 -4.69 15.03
N ILE A 263 -7.65 -3.53 14.38
CA ILE A 263 -7.64 -3.41 12.92
C ILE A 263 -6.48 -4.28 12.42
N VAL A 264 -6.78 -5.35 11.71
CA VAL A 264 -5.78 -6.22 11.09
C VAL A 264 -5.88 -5.97 9.59
N CYS A 265 -4.74 -5.75 8.92
CA CYS A 265 -4.70 -5.84 7.46
C CYS A 265 -5.37 -7.15 7.05
N GLY A 266 -6.41 -7.10 6.22
CA GLY A 266 -7.14 -8.31 5.79
C GLY A 266 -6.18 -9.35 5.23
N SER A 267 -6.55 -10.62 5.31
CA SER A 267 -5.70 -11.72 4.84
C SER A 267 -5.25 -11.55 3.39
N GLU A 268 -6.15 -11.03 2.54
CA GLU A 268 -5.86 -10.79 1.12
C GLU A 268 -4.90 -9.61 0.91
N ALA A 269 -5.17 -8.46 1.54
CA ALA A 269 -4.28 -7.30 1.48
C ALA A 269 -2.87 -7.65 2.01
N ALA A 270 -2.79 -8.42 3.10
CA ALA A 270 -1.51 -8.89 3.62
C ALA A 270 -0.83 -9.91 2.70
N ALA A 271 -1.58 -10.76 2.00
CA ALA A 271 -1.05 -11.67 0.99
C ALA A 271 -0.52 -10.89 -0.24
N ILE A 272 -1.23 -9.85 -0.68
CA ILE A 272 -0.78 -8.95 -1.76
C ILE A 272 0.52 -8.25 -1.35
N VAL A 273 0.58 -7.65 -0.15
CA VAL A 273 1.81 -7.01 0.37
C VAL A 273 3.00 -7.97 0.36
N ARG A 274 2.78 -9.23 0.74
CA ARG A 274 3.86 -10.23 0.81
C ARG A 274 4.36 -10.68 -0.54
N ARG A 275 3.48 -10.76 -1.54
CA ARG A 275 3.77 -11.32 -2.87
C ARG A 275 4.10 -10.26 -3.90
N SER A 276 3.57 -9.05 -3.76
CA SER A 276 3.74 -7.99 -4.73
C SER A 276 5.21 -7.59 -4.87
N PRO A 277 5.76 -7.58 -6.09
CA PRO A 277 7.07 -6.97 -6.36
C PRO A 277 6.98 -5.44 -6.35
N SER A 278 5.80 -4.87 -6.54
CA SER A 278 5.54 -3.43 -6.50
C SER A 278 5.13 -2.97 -5.10
N PRO A 279 5.41 -1.71 -4.73
CA PRO A 279 4.98 -1.13 -3.45
C PRO A 279 3.46 -1.13 -3.32
N VAL A 280 2.96 -1.47 -2.13
CA VAL A 280 1.52 -1.56 -1.87
C VAL A 280 1.08 -0.41 -0.97
N LEU A 281 0.20 0.44 -1.47
CA LEU A 281 -0.49 1.45 -0.69
C LEU A 281 -1.68 0.81 0.01
N VAL A 282 -1.54 0.60 1.30
CA VAL A 282 -2.61 0.09 2.16
C VAL A 282 -3.45 1.25 2.65
N VAL A 283 -4.71 1.29 2.23
CA VAL A 283 -5.66 2.32 2.62
C VAL A 283 -6.56 1.78 3.72
N PRO A 284 -6.67 2.45 4.87
CA PRO A 284 -7.66 2.09 5.87
C PRO A 284 -9.05 2.12 5.25
N ARG A 285 -9.83 1.05 5.46
CA ARG A 285 -11.18 0.94 4.91
C ARG A 285 -12.02 2.10 5.41
N PRO A 286 -12.63 2.91 4.53
CA PRO A 286 -13.66 3.83 4.97
C PRO A 286 -14.81 3.00 5.56
N ASP A 287 -15.25 3.35 6.76
CA ASP A 287 -16.39 2.71 7.39
C ASP A 287 -17.57 2.79 6.41
N ALA A 288 -18.09 1.63 6.01
CA ALA A 288 -19.34 1.56 5.28
C ALA A 288 -20.44 2.03 6.25
N ARG A 289 -20.91 3.25 6.05
CA ARG A 289 -22.11 3.76 6.71
C ARG A 289 -23.34 3.22 6.02
#